data_85d5ce085e64e2685e0edd6f333dface
#
_entry.id   85d5ce085e64e2685e0edd6f333dface
#
_cell.length_a   1.000
_cell.length_b   1.000
_cell.length_c   1.000
_cell.angle_alpha   90.00
_cell.angle_beta   90.00
_cell.angle_gamma   90.00
#
_symmetry.space_group_name_H-M   'P 1'
#
loop_
_entity.id
_entity.type
_entity.pdbx_description
1 polymer ?
#
loop_
_entity_poly.entity_id
_entity_poly.type
_entity_poly.pdbx_seq_one_letter_code
_entity_poly.pdbx_strand_id
1 'polypeptide(L)'
;QLDCGFPHQYMDVGWTMIDDASCEFYLRHCGALLDVEPYGEERVRGMCHTIEDPTFDATAYATNARARIRPLHRPPRAPVDRLPHCHWTIRIDPANEPVGPAKNTLAVGALPLARIVNERAAERDDGWTDYTRDVVPEFKLGMLSSATLAAVAREFQMQEHLLSASAEMALVERVGLEKARGVLLQQWGAVGWRASERLAATLGIAGGGADAVAQALRLHAILPPGCSRDVRVDGERVTLRLEPQDPALLDPEHPGWIGLAARGEGLGIETAAQGVDPRARLVSIAVRDGGIDAEIAVHAGTEPAKMPKSATFMKASTATTFAFDTSVARLGS
;
A
#
# COMPACT_ATOMS: atom_id res chain seq x y z
N GLN A 1 -5.27 12.36 8.47
CA GLN A 1 -4.34 11.66 9.40
C GLN A 1 -4.22 10.15 9.11
N LEU A 2 -5.17 9.57 8.40
CA LEU A 2 -5.20 8.15 8.03
C LEU A 2 -5.09 7.94 6.51
N ASP A 3 -4.47 8.87 5.80
CA ASP A 3 -4.22 8.71 4.37
C ASP A 3 -3.03 7.75 4.16
N CYS A 4 -3.18 6.74 3.30
CA CYS A 4 -2.09 5.84 2.93
C CYS A 4 -0.95 6.55 2.21
N GLY A 5 -1.18 7.72 1.63
CA GLY A 5 -0.15 8.58 1.05
C GLY A 5 0.79 9.18 2.09
N PHE A 6 0.39 9.18 3.37
CA PHE A 6 1.19 9.65 4.51
C PHE A 6 1.41 8.55 5.55
N PRO A 7 2.08 7.45 5.21
CA PRO A 7 2.32 6.38 6.17
C PRO A 7 3.21 6.87 7.32
N HIS A 8 2.73 6.74 8.56
CA HIS A 8 3.33 7.31 9.77
C HIS A 8 4.78 6.85 10.03
N GLN A 9 5.17 5.70 9.50
CA GLN A 9 6.53 5.17 9.62
C GLN A 9 7.50 5.79 8.59
N TYR A 10 6.96 6.44 7.58
CA TYR A 10 7.71 6.99 6.45
C TYR A 10 7.63 8.52 6.40
N MET A 11 6.55 9.07 6.95
CA MET A 11 6.30 10.51 7.01
C MET A 11 5.82 10.91 8.39
N ASP A 12 6.46 11.92 8.97
CA ASP A 12 6.00 12.58 10.20
C ASP A 12 5.30 13.88 9.86
N VAL A 13 3.97 13.85 9.87
CA VAL A 13 3.10 14.96 9.46
C VAL A 13 2.54 15.66 10.68
N GLY A 14 2.78 16.97 10.77
CA GLY A 14 2.11 17.83 11.74
C GLY A 14 1.02 18.67 11.08
N TRP A 15 0.02 19.08 11.86
CA TRP A 15 -1.15 19.83 11.40
C TRP A 15 -1.41 21.02 12.29
N THR A 16 -1.88 22.11 11.70
CA THR A 16 -2.37 23.29 12.41
C THR A 16 -3.70 23.71 11.80
N MET A 17 -4.78 23.59 12.55
CA MET A 17 -6.08 24.14 12.14
C MET A 17 -6.06 25.65 12.34
N ILE A 18 -6.44 26.40 11.31
CA ILE A 18 -6.54 27.88 11.36
C ILE A 18 -7.99 28.27 11.59
N ASP A 19 -8.90 27.70 10.79
CA ASP A 19 -10.35 27.87 10.90
C ASP A 19 -11.06 26.67 10.23
N ASP A 20 -12.38 26.71 10.13
CA ASP A 20 -13.20 25.63 9.56
C ASP A 20 -12.95 25.41 8.05
N ALA A 21 -12.34 26.37 7.36
CA ALA A 21 -12.09 26.34 5.92
C ALA A 21 -10.60 26.28 5.57
N SER A 22 -9.71 26.34 6.57
CA SER A 22 -8.28 26.40 6.32
C SER A 22 -7.46 25.70 7.40
N CYS A 23 -6.41 25.01 6.94
CA CYS A 23 -5.40 24.43 7.81
C CYS A 23 -4.04 24.42 7.11
N GLU A 24 -3.02 24.14 7.88
CA GLU A 24 -1.67 23.90 7.39
C GLU A 24 -1.24 22.49 7.76
N PHE A 25 -0.41 21.87 6.91
CA PHE A 25 0.31 20.67 7.27
C PHE A 25 1.78 20.81 6.89
N TYR A 26 2.62 20.13 7.63
CA TYR A 26 4.04 20.16 7.42
C TYR A 26 4.67 18.82 7.74
N LEU A 27 5.74 18.48 7.00
CA LEU A 27 6.45 17.22 7.19
C LEU A 27 7.73 17.48 7.97
N ARG A 28 7.75 17.06 9.23
CA ARG A 28 8.97 17.07 10.06
C ARG A 28 9.98 16.04 9.56
N HIS A 29 9.46 14.92 9.03
CA HIS A 29 10.22 13.90 8.32
C HIS A 29 9.45 13.48 7.06
N CYS A 30 10.15 13.35 5.94
CA CYS A 30 9.59 12.87 4.69
C CYS A 30 10.54 11.85 4.07
N GLY A 31 10.15 10.57 4.11
CA GLY A 31 10.93 9.50 3.52
C GLY A 31 11.07 9.63 2.00
N ALA A 32 10.00 10.10 1.32
CA ALA A 32 10.02 10.30 -0.13
C ALA A 32 11.08 11.33 -0.55
N LEU A 33 11.23 12.43 0.20
CA LEU A 33 12.29 13.41 -0.03
C LEU A 33 13.68 12.79 0.18
N LEU A 34 13.87 12.14 1.33
CA LEU A 34 15.17 11.55 1.68
C LEU A 34 15.59 10.44 0.72
N ASP A 35 14.63 9.76 0.10
CA ASP A 35 14.89 8.76 -0.94
C ASP A 35 15.38 9.37 -2.24
N VAL A 36 14.99 10.60 -2.59
CA VAL A 36 15.35 11.23 -3.86
C VAL A 36 16.46 12.26 -3.75
N GLU A 37 16.68 12.87 -2.59
CA GLU A 37 17.74 13.87 -2.40
C GLU A 37 19.15 13.40 -2.84
N PRO A 38 19.57 12.15 -2.56
CA PRO A 38 20.89 11.66 -3.00
C PRO A 38 21.08 11.63 -4.51
N TYR A 39 19.99 11.68 -5.28
CA TYR A 39 20.03 11.63 -6.75
C TYR A 39 19.97 13.00 -7.42
N GLY A 40 20.00 14.07 -6.63
CA GLY A 40 20.14 15.44 -7.10
C GLY A 40 18.81 16.19 -7.28
N GLU A 41 18.94 17.49 -7.56
CA GLU A 41 17.83 18.45 -7.59
C GLU A 41 16.73 18.09 -8.59
N GLU A 42 17.08 17.55 -9.76
CA GLU A 42 16.09 17.13 -10.76
C GLU A 42 15.14 16.06 -10.22
N ARG A 43 15.66 15.07 -9.47
CA ARG A 43 14.85 14.03 -8.84
C ARG A 43 13.98 14.59 -7.73
N VAL A 44 14.52 15.52 -6.94
CA VAL A 44 13.76 16.22 -5.89
C VAL A 44 12.61 17.01 -6.53
N ARG A 45 12.84 17.76 -7.60
CA ARG A 45 11.76 18.48 -8.30
C ARG A 45 10.76 17.52 -8.94
N GLY A 46 11.22 16.40 -9.50
CA GLY A 46 10.34 15.36 -10.03
C GLY A 46 9.37 14.85 -8.97
N MET A 47 9.84 14.53 -7.77
CA MET A 47 9.01 14.08 -6.65
C MET A 47 8.16 15.21 -6.08
N CYS A 48 8.79 16.27 -5.58
CA CYS A 48 8.15 17.29 -4.76
C CYS A 48 7.40 18.38 -5.55
N HIS A 49 7.41 18.34 -6.89
CA HIS A 49 6.66 19.25 -7.74
C HIS A 49 5.82 18.48 -8.76
N THR A 50 6.47 17.71 -9.67
CA THR A 50 5.76 17.08 -10.78
C THR A 50 4.77 16.00 -10.34
N ILE A 51 5.11 15.24 -9.29
CA ILE A 51 4.25 14.19 -8.73
C ILE A 51 3.31 14.76 -7.66
N GLU A 52 3.81 15.59 -6.75
CA GLU A 52 3.00 16.08 -5.61
C GLU A 52 1.89 17.04 -6.03
N ASP A 53 2.13 17.98 -6.95
CA ASP A 53 1.10 18.96 -7.31
C ASP A 53 -0.22 18.32 -7.76
N PRO A 54 -0.25 17.40 -8.75
CA PRO A 54 -1.49 16.73 -9.13
C PRO A 54 -2.02 15.77 -8.06
N THR A 55 -1.16 15.18 -7.24
CA THR A 55 -1.58 14.33 -6.14
C THR A 55 -2.33 15.13 -5.08
N PHE A 56 -1.80 16.28 -4.67
CA PHE A 56 -2.47 17.16 -3.71
C PHE A 56 -3.76 17.77 -4.26
N ASP A 57 -3.80 18.14 -5.54
CA ASP A 57 -5.04 18.61 -6.15
C ASP A 57 -6.10 17.49 -6.20
N ALA A 58 -5.72 16.23 -6.44
CA ALA A 58 -6.63 15.09 -6.38
C ALA A 58 -7.13 14.80 -4.95
N THR A 59 -6.25 14.90 -3.95
CA THR A 59 -6.61 14.76 -2.53
C THR A 59 -7.55 15.88 -2.10
N ALA A 60 -7.26 17.11 -2.50
CA ALA A 60 -8.14 18.26 -2.24
C ALA A 60 -9.52 18.05 -2.85
N TYR A 61 -9.59 17.64 -4.12
CA TYR A 61 -10.85 17.31 -4.81
C TYR A 61 -11.67 16.25 -4.06
N ALA A 62 -11.03 15.18 -3.59
CA ALA A 62 -11.72 14.09 -2.90
C ALA A 62 -12.42 14.56 -1.60
N THR A 63 -11.93 15.63 -0.99
CA THR A 63 -12.52 16.25 0.21
C THR A 63 -13.52 17.33 -0.16
N ASN A 64 -13.12 18.28 -1.00
CA ASN A 64 -13.94 19.40 -1.46
C ASN A 64 -13.42 19.92 -2.80
N ALA A 65 -14.26 19.97 -3.83
CA ALA A 65 -13.89 20.43 -5.17
C ALA A 65 -13.34 21.87 -5.21
N ARG A 66 -13.63 22.69 -4.20
CA ARG A 66 -13.14 24.06 -4.08
C ARG A 66 -11.92 24.19 -3.18
N ALA A 67 -11.44 23.10 -2.59
CA ALA A 67 -10.20 23.09 -1.83
C ALA A 67 -8.99 23.27 -2.75
N ARG A 68 -7.96 23.91 -2.22
CA ARG A 68 -6.64 24.03 -2.84
C ARG A 68 -5.56 23.72 -1.81
N ILE A 69 -4.59 22.90 -2.21
CA ILE A 69 -3.38 22.63 -1.44
C ILE A 69 -2.23 23.34 -2.12
N ARG A 70 -1.57 24.25 -1.42
CA ARG A 70 -0.47 25.04 -1.99
C ARG A 70 0.72 25.09 -1.05
N PRO A 71 1.96 25.03 -1.56
CA PRO A 71 3.15 25.06 -0.72
C PRO A 71 3.41 26.46 -0.18
N LEU A 72 3.70 26.55 1.09
CA LEU A 72 4.36 27.71 1.70
C LEU A 72 5.87 27.64 1.50
N HIS A 73 6.43 26.43 1.61
CA HIS A 73 7.74 26.07 1.09
C HIS A 73 7.82 24.57 0.82
N ARG A 74 8.68 24.20 -0.12
CA ARG A 74 8.91 22.80 -0.49
C ARG A 74 10.34 22.59 -1.01
N PRO A 75 10.82 21.33 -1.08
CA PRO A 75 12.14 21.01 -1.66
C PRO A 75 12.30 21.48 -3.13
N PRO A 76 13.54 21.77 -3.58
CA PRO A 76 14.80 21.58 -2.85
C PRO A 76 14.91 22.46 -1.62
N ARG A 77 15.44 21.91 -0.50
CA ARG A 77 15.58 22.62 0.75
C ARG A 77 16.72 23.67 0.66
N ALA A 78 16.45 24.86 1.11
CA ALA A 78 17.43 25.92 1.24
C ALA A 78 17.25 26.62 2.61
N PRO A 79 18.16 26.40 3.58
CA PRO A 79 19.35 25.52 3.53
C PRO A 79 18.96 24.01 3.47
N VAL A 80 19.93 23.13 3.16
CA VAL A 80 19.71 21.70 2.96
C VAL A 80 19.16 20.95 4.19
N ASP A 81 19.38 21.49 5.36
CA ASP A 81 18.88 20.99 6.66
C ASP A 81 17.59 21.66 7.11
N ARG A 82 16.95 22.47 6.26
CA ARG A 82 15.70 23.16 6.57
C ARG A 82 14.63 22.21 7.11
N LEU A 83 14.03 22.58 8.24
CA LEU A 83 12.88 21.91 8.84
C LEU A 83 11.72 22.91 9.02
N PRO A 84 10.46 22.46 8.89
CA PRO A 84 10.07 21.14 8.37
C PRO A 84 10.54 20.95 6.93
N HIS A 85 10.58 19.71 6.44
CA HIS A 85 11.02 19.39 5.07
C HIS A 85 10.21 20.13 4.01
N CYS A 86 8.91 20.20 4.19
CA CYS A 86 7.99 21.02 3.42
C CYS A 86 6.83 21.50 4.32
N HIS A 87 6.14 22.55 3.86
CA HIS A 87 5.03 23.16 4.57
C HIS A 87 3.99 23.63 3.56
N TRP A 88 2.73 23.28 3.79
CA TRP A 88 1.63 23.47 2.87
C TRP A 88 0.42 24.08 3.57
N THR A 89 -0.36 24.85 2.82
CA THR A 89 -1.67 25.31 3.26
C THR A 89 -2.76 24.57 2.48
N ILE A 90 -3.85 24.25 3.17
CA ILE A 90 -5.10 23.76 2.59
C ILE A 90 -6.14 24.84 2.84
N ARG A 91 -6.83 25.25 1.79
CA ARG A 91 -7.90 26.24 1.88
C ARG A 91 -9.08 25.87 1.02
N ILE A 92 -10.27 25.89 1.63
CA ILE A 92 -11.57 25.80 0.93
C ILE A 92 -12.05 27.24 0.75
N ASP A 93 -12.17 27.69 -0.51
CA ASP A 93 -12.63 29.03 -0.81
C ASP A 93 -13.83 28.95 -1.77
N PRO A 94 -15.00 29.47 -1.37
CA PRO A 94 -16.18 29.49 -2.24
C PRO A 94 -15.96 30.18 -3.58
N ALA A 95 -15.00 31.10 -3.66
CA ALA A 95 -14.63 31.80 -4.89
C ALA A 95 -13.80 30.96 -5.86
N ASN A 96 -13.20 29.86 -5.40
CA ASN A 96 -12.46 28.96 -6.27
C ASN A 96 -13.41 28.25 -7.26
N GLU A 97 -13.03 28.19 -8.52
CA GLU A 97 -13.69 27.28 -9.47
C GLU A 97 -13.55 25.83 -9.01
N PRO A 98 -14.65 25.03 -9.04
CA PRO A 98 -14.56 23.63 -8.66
C PRO A 98 -13.61 22.86 -9.59
N VAL A 99 -12.74 22.03 -9.02
CA VAL A 99 -11.92 21.05 -9.79
C VAL A 99 -12.76 19.80 -10.01
N GLY A 100 -12.62 19.22 -11.19
CA GLY A 100 -13.18 17.89 -11.47
C GLY A 100 -12.21 16.76 -11.15
N PRO A 101 -12.69 15.51 -11.15
CA PRO A 101 -11.82 14.34 -10.98
C PRO A 101 -10.88 14.19 -12.17
N ALA A 102 -9.67 13.72 -11.91
CA ALA A 102 -8.76 13.32 -12.98
C ALA A 102 -9.36 12.13 -13.77
N LYS A 103 -9.00 12.01 -15.06
CA LYS A 103 -9.46 10.92 -15.96
C LYS A 103 -9.27 9.53 -15.31
N ASN A 104 -8.09 9.29 -14.74
CA ASN A 104 -7.80 8.02 -14.09
C ASN A 104 -8.64 7.77 -12.83
N THR A 105 -9.00 8.81 -12.08
CA THR A 105 -9.88 8.69 -10.91
C THR A 105 -11.24 8.12 -11.29
N LEU A 106 -11.82 8.59 -12.40
CA LEU A 106 -13.09 8.07 -12.90
C LEU A 106 -12.97 6.62 -13.38
N ALA A 107 -11.89 6.31 -14.11
CA ALA A 107 -11.64 4.95 -14.61
C ALA A 107 -11.44 3.95 -13.47
N VAL A 108 -10.63 4.29 -12.48
CA VAL A 108 -10.39 3.45 -11.29
C VAL A 108 -11.67 3.30 -10.45
N GLY A 109 -12.44 4.39 -10.27
CA GLY A 109 -13.71 4.36 -9.54
C GLY A 109 -14.79 3.49 -10.21
N ALA A 110 -14.65 3.18 -11.50
CA ALA A 110 -15.55 2.27 -12.22
C ALA A 110 -15.21 0.78 -12.03
N LEU A 111 -14.02 0.47 -11.52
CA LEU A 111 -13.60 -0.92 -11.31
C LEU A 111 -14.47 -1.65 -10.27
N PRO A 112 -14.70 -2.96 -10.42
CA PRO A 112 -15.34 -3.77 -9.40
C PRO A 112 -14.69 -3.61 -8.04
N LEU A 113 -13.36 -3.56 -7.99
CA LEU A 113 -12.57 -3.38 -6.77
C LEU A 113 -12.96 -2.10 -6.00
N ALA A 114 -13.19 -0.99 -6.69
CA ALA A 114 -13.57 0.28 -6.05
C ALA A 114 -14.97 0.26 -5.40
N ARG A 115 -15.76 -0.78 -5.66
CA ARG A 115 -17.12 -0.96 -5.11
C ARG A 115 -17.16 -1.93 -3.93
N ILE A 116 -16.05 -2.58 -3.60
CA ILE A 116 -15.96 -3.46 -2.45
C ILE A 116 -16.18 -2.66 -1.18
N VAL A 117 -17.11 -3.10 -0.37
CA VAL A 117 -17.38 -2.50 0.94
C VAL A 117 -16.67 -3.33 2.01
N ASN A 118 -15.73 -2.71 2.71
CA ASN A 118 -15.10 -3.33 3.86
C ASN A 118 -16.05 -3.27 5.05
N GLU A 119 -16.46 -4.44 5.53
CA GLU A 119 -17.26 -4.53 6.75
C GLU A 119 -16.46 -3.97 7.94
N ARG A 120 -17.12 -3.12 8.73
CA ARG A 120 -16.57 -2.70 10.01
C ARG A 120 -16.57 -3.91 10.95
N ALA A 121 -15.44 -4.18 11.59
CA ALA A 121 -15.41 -5.17 12.65
C ALA A 121 -16.28 -4.71 13.83
N ALA A 122 -16.75 -5.67 14.63
CA ALA A 122 -17.52 -5.38 15.84
C ALA A 122 -16.76 -4.43 16.76
N GLU A 123 -17.48 -3.52 17.40
CA GLU A 123 -16.92 -2.59 18.39
C GLU A 123 -16.19 -3.36 19.50
N ARG A 124 -15.03 -2.86 19.88
CA ARG A 124 -14.25 -3.33 21.03
C ARG A 124 -13.84 -2.15 21.89
N ASP A 125 -13.85 -2.34 23.20
CA ASP A 125 -13.52 -1.30 24.20
C ASP A 125 -12.00 -1.11 24.40
N ASP A 126 -11.18 -1.48 23.41
CA ASP A 126 -9.72 -1.42 23.47
C ASP A 126 -9.11 -0.18 22.79
N GLY A 127 -9.92 0.80 22.42
CA GLY A 127 -9.48 2.04 21.78
C GLY A 127 -10.59 2.79 21.04
N TRP A 128 -10.20 3.79 20.24
CA TRP A 128 -11.18 4.56 19.48
C TRP A 128 -11.79 3.75 18.35
N THR A 129 -13.11 3.74 18.29
CA THR A 129 -13.90 3.07 17.24
C THR A 129 -14.28 4.03 16.12
N ASP A 130 -14.16 5.33 16.36
CA ASP A 130 -14.48 6.39 15.41
C ASP A 130 -13.21 7.18 15.04
N TYR A 131 -12.87 7.22 13.75
CA TYR A 131 -11.76 7.99 13.20
C TYR A 131 -12.24 9.21 12.39
N THR A 132 -13.53 9.57 12.47
CA THR A 132 -14.12 10.77 11.84
C THR A 132 -14.09 11.98 12.78
N ARG A 133 -13.33 11.90 13.87
CA ARG A 133 -13.17 12.95 14.87
C ARG A 133 -12.40 14.14 14.32
N ASP A 134 -12.46 15.23 15.08
CA ASP A 134 -11.61 16.38 14.89
C ASP A 134 -10.13 16.00 14.82
N VAL A 135 -9.35 16.79 14.09
CA VAL A 135 -7.91 16.57 13.96
C VAL A 135 -7.25 16.58 15.35
N VAL A 136 -6.55 15.48 15.65
CA VAL A 136 -5.76 15.35 16.89
C VAL A 136 -4.29 15.55 16.53
N PRO A 137 -3.63 16.62 17.00
CA PRO A 137 -2.26 16.96 16.61
C PRO A 137 -1.25 15.83 16.86
N GLU A 138 -1.40 15.12 17.96
CA GLU A 138 -0.51 14.00 18.36
C GLU A 138 -1.16 12.63 18.12
N PHE A 139 -1.94 12.50 17.05
CA PHE A 139 -2.59 11.24 16.70
C PHE A 139 -1.57 10.12 16.46
N LYS A 140 -1.84 8.97 17.06
CA LYS A 140 -1.09 7.73 16.85
C LYS A 140 -2.06 6.60 16.53
N LEU A 141 -1.67 5.71 15.62
CA LEU A 141 -2.48 4.54 15.24
C LEU A 141 -2.87 3.67 16.45
N GLY A 142 -1.99 3.57 17.46
CA GLY A 142 -2.28 2.85 18.70
C GLY A 142 -3.40 3.44 19.57
N MET A 143 -3.96 4.59 19.21
CA MET A 143 -5.18 5.13 19.86
C MET A 143 -6.46 4.48 19.34
N LEU A 144 -6.39 3.81 18.18
CA LEU A 144 -7.53 3.12 17.57
C LEU A 144 -7.72 1.74 18.20
N SER A 145 -8.95 1.29 18.28
CA SER A 145 -9.27 -0.09 18.68
C SER A 145 -8.68 -1.10 17.69
N SER A 146 -8.46 -2.33 18.12
CA SER A 146 -7.98 -3.41 17.27
C SER A 146 -8.90 -3.66 16.08
N ALA A 147 -10.21 -3.51 16.28
CA ALA A 147 -11.21 -3.62 15.21
C ALA A 147 -11.07 -2.50 14.17
N THR A 148 -10.87 -1.26 14.65
CA THR A 148 -10.65 -0.10 13.77
C THR A 148 -9.32 -0.20 13.02
N LEU A 149 -8.25 -0.64 13.68
CA LEU A 149 -6.95 -0.88 13.03
C LEU A 149 -7.05 -1.94 11.92
N ALA A 150 -7.81 -3.01 12.15
CA ALA A 150 -8.06 -4.02 11.12
C ALA A 150 -8.86 -3.45 9.94
N ALA A 151 -9.82 -2.55 10.17
CA ALA A 151 -10.54 -1.86 9.10
C ALA A 151 -9.60 -0.94 8.30
N VAL A 152 -8.77 -0.15 8.99
CA VAL A 152 -7.75 0.73 8.36
C VAL A 152 -6.77 -0.10 7.52
N ALA A 153 -6.31 -1.24 8.01
CA ALA A 153 -5.42 -2.12 7.26
C ALA A 153 -6.07 -2.65 5.96
N ARG A 154 -7.35 -3.00 6.00
CA ARG A 154 -8.10 -3.40 4.80
C ARG A 154 -8.29 -2.25 3.81
N GLU A 155 -8.56 -1.04 4.30
CA GLU A 155 -8.64 0.15 3.44
C GLU A 155 -7.29 0.44 2.76
N PHE A 156 -6.18 0.34 3.47
CA PHE A 156 -4.85 0.51 2.89
C PHE A 156 -4.54 -0.58 1.86
N GLN A 157 -4.91 -1.82 2.12
CA GLN A 157 -4.79 -2.90 1.14
C GLN A 157 -5.60 -2.59 -0.13
N MET A 158 -6.84 -2.12 0.03
CA MET A 158 -7.69 -1.68 -1.08
C MET A 158 -7.02 -0.58 -1.90
N GLN A 159 -6.51 0.44 -1.24
CA GLN A 159 -5.84 1.57 -1.91
C GLN A 159 -4.59 1.13 -2.65
N GLU A 160 -3.79 0.21 -2.11
CA GLU A 160 -2.60 -0.33 -2.77
C GLU A 160 -2.96 -1.06 -4.08
N HIS A 161 -4.03 -1.86 -4.07
CA HIS A 161 -4.51 -2.54 -5.28
C HIS A 161 -5.13 -1.58 -6.30
N LEU A 162 -5.87 -0.57 -5.86
CA LEU A 162 -6.38 0.48 -6.75
C LEU A 162 -5.24 1.30 -7.35
N LEU A 163 -4.18 1.56 -6.59
CA LEU A 163 -2.97 2.23 -7.08
C LEU A 163 -2.26 1.39 -8.14
N SER A 164 -2.14 0.07 -7.94
CA SER A 164 -1.56 -0.82 -8.94
C SER A 164 -2.37 -0.83 -10.24
N ALA A 165 -3.70 -0.83 -10.15
CA ALA A 165 -4.59 -0.72 -11.31
C ALA A 165 -4.44 0.61 -12.04
N SER A 166 -4.40 1.72 -11.30
CA SER A 166 -4.15 3.06 -11.86
C SER A 166 -2.79 3.15 -12.56
N ALA A 167 -1.76 2.53 -11.99
CA ALA A 167 -0.43 2.49 -12.57
C ALA A 167 -0.40 1.70 -13.89
N GLU A 168 -1.09 0.54 -13.97
CA GLU A 168 -1.22 -0.19 -15.23
C GLU A 168 -1.90 0.67 -16.28
N MET A 169 -3.07 1.26 -15.99
CA MET A 169 -3.79 2.12 -16.92
C MET A 169 -2.91 3.25 -17.47
N ALA A 170 -2.15 3.92 -16.62
CA ALA A 170 -1.26 4.99 -17.02
C ALA A 170 -0.07 4.49 -17.86
N LEU A 171 0.45 3.30 -17.57
CA LEU A 171 1.53 2.69 -18.33
C LEU A 171 1.05 2.21 -19.70
N VAL A 172 -0.14 1.63 -19.79
CA VAL A 172 -0.74 1.17 -21.06
C VAL A 172 -0.79 2.29 -22.09
N GLU A 173 -1.20 3.49 -21.68
CA GLU A 173 -1.23 4.66 -22.55
C GLU A 173 0.16 5.07 -23.09
N ARG A 174 1.23 4.75 -22.38
CA ARG A 174 2.60 5.17 -22.71
C ARG A 174 3.44 4.11 -23.40
N VAL A 175 3.28 2.85 -23.00
CA VAL A 175 4.18 1.77 -23.44
C VAL A 175 3.45 0.56 -24.02
N GLY A 176 2.12 0.57 -24.03
CA GLY A 176 1.28 -0.55 -24.49
C GLY A 176 1.08 -1.63 -23.42
N LEU A 177 0.04 -2.44 -23.61
CA LEU A 177 -0.48 -3.38 -22.61
C LEU A 177 0.55 -4.41 -22.14
N GLU A 178 1.23 -5.09 -23.06
CA GLU A 178 2.19 -6.15 -22.73
C GLU A 178 3.36 -5.65 -21.87
N LYS A 179 3.91 -4.47 -22.22
CA LYS A 179 4.99 -3.87 -21.43
C LYS A 179 4.49 -3.40 -20.07
N ALA A 180 3.31 -2.80 -20.01
CA ALA A 180 2.69 -2.38 -18.76
C ALA A 180 2.51 -3.56 -17.81
N ARG A 181 1.91 -4.65 -18.28
CA ARG A 181 1.72 -5.89 -17.51
C ARG A 181 3.05 -6.49 -17.03
N GLY A 182 4.07 -6.51 -17.88
CA GLY A 182 5.41 -6.95 -17.48
C GLY A 182 6.03 -6.11 -16.36
N VAL A 183 5.86 -4.79 -16.40
CA VAL A 183 6.30 -3.89 -15.31
C VAL A 183 5.54 -4.16 -14.02
N LEU A 184 4.21 -4.28 -14.09
CA LEU A 184 3.37 -4.56 -12.92
C LEU A 184 3.69 -5.93 -12.30
N LEU A 185 3.96 -6.94 -13.11
CA LEU A 185 4.36 -8.26 -12.62
C LEU A 185 5.66 -8.18 -11.82
N GLN A 186 6.66 -7.45 -12.31
CA GLN A 186 7.92 -7.24 -11.60
C GLN A 186 7.72 -6.41 -10.32
N GLN A 187 6.87 -5.40 -10.35
CA GLN A 187 6.51 -4.61 -9.19
C GLN A 187 5.82 -5.50 -8.13
N TRP A 188 4.84 -6.29 -8.54
CA TRP A 188 4.12 -7.20 -7.64
C TRP A 188 5.08 -8.19 -6.96
N GLY A 189 5.99 -8.77 -7.74
CA GLY A 189 7.04 -9.63 -7.19
C GLY A 189 7.98 -8.92 -6.19
N ALA A 190 8.37 -7.68 -6.49
CA ALA A 190 9.21 -6.90 -5.58
C ALA A 190 8.52 -6.57 -4.26
N VAL A 191 7.26 -6.12 -4.34
CA VAL A 191 6.44 -5.80 -3.15
C VAL A 191 6.16 -7.06 -2.35
N GLY A 192 5.84 -8.18 -3.01
CA GLY A 192 5.61 -9.47 -2.36
C GLY A 192 6.77 -9.87 -1.46
N TRP A 193 7.99 -9.87 -1.98
CA TRP A 193 9.19 -10.19 -1.21
C TRP A 193 9.38 -9.25 -0.01
N ARG A 194 9.37 -7.93 -0.27
CA ARG A 194 9.67 -6.92 0.75
C ARG A 194 8.63 -6.85 1.85
N ALA A 195 7.36 -6.93 1.48
CA ALA A 195 6.29 -6.93 2.45
C ALA A 195 6.36 -8.16 3.36
N SER A 196 6.73 -9.33 2.82
CA SER A 196 6.93 -10.54 3.63
C SER A 196 8.08 -10.45 4.61
N GLU A 197 9.23 -9.90 4.19
CA GLU A 197 10.36 -9.67 5.12
C GLU A 197 9.92 -8.83 6.34
N ARG A 198 9.14 -7.77 6.08
CA ARG A 198 8.63 -6.87 7.12
C ARG A 198 7.55 -7.52 7.98
N LEU A 199 6.61 -8.20 7.33
CA LEU A 199 5.52 -8.88 8.02
C LEU A 199 6.06 -9.99 8.95
N ALA A 200 7.01 -10.79 8.47
CA ALA A 200 7.66 -11.80 9.28
C ALA A 200 8.38 -11.20 10.50
N ALA A 201 9.13 -10.10 10.30
CA ALA A 201 9.79 -9.40 11.40
C ALA A 201 8.78 -8.85 12.42
N THR A 202 7.67 -8.25 11.94
CA THR A 202 6.64 -7.65 12.81
C THR A 202 5.89 -8.71 13.62
N LEU A 203 5.55 -9.83 12.99
CA LEU A 203 4.80 -10.91 13.64
C LEU A 203 5.70 -11.86 14.48
N GLY A 204 7.02 -11.63 14.44
CA GLY A 204 7.97 -12.52 15.12
C GLY A 204 7.98 -13.93 14.51
N ILE A 205 7.68 -14.07 13.21
CA ILE A 205 7.77 -15.34 12.50
C ILE A 205 9.24 -15.73 12.43
N ALA A 206 9.61 -16.70 13.25
CA ALA A 206 10.97 -17.21 13.33
C ALA A 206 11.11 -18.48 12.48
N GLY A 207 12.25 -18.60 11.82
CA GLY A 207 12.53 -19.76 10.97
C GLY A 207 11.89 -19.67 9.61
N GLY A 208 11.72 -20.80 8.95
CA GLY A 208 11.12 -20.95 7.62
C GLY A 208 10.17 -22.13 7.60
N GLY A 209 9.86 -22.62 6.40
CA GLY A 209 8.97 -23.76 6.18
C GLY A 209 7.55 -23.35 5.88
N ALA A 210 6.70 -24.35 5.62
CA ALA A 210 5.33 -24.15 5.18
C ALA A 210 4.47 -23.38 6.20
N ASP A 211 4.63 -23.66 7.49
CA ASP A 211 3.87 -22.96 8.54
C ASP A 211 4.19 -21.45 8.59
N ALA A 212 5.47 -21.08 8.49
CA ALA A 212 5.90 -19.69 8.48
C ALA A 212 5.34 -18.95 7.24
N VAL A 213 5.42 -19.57 6.07
CA VAL A 213 4.85 -19.04 4.83
C VAL A 213 3.34 -18.87 4.95
N ALA A 214 2.63 -19.87 5.48
CA ALA A 214 1.18 -19.81 5.65
C ALA A 214 0.76 -18.68 6.62
N GLN A 215 1.48 -18.48 7.71
CA GLN A 215 1.22 -17.38 8.65
C GLN A 215 1.30 -16.01 7.96
N ALA A 216 2.35 -15.79 7.17
CA ALA A 216 2.52 -14.53 6.43
C ALA A 216 1.42 -14.34 5.38
N LEU A 217 1.10 -15.38 4.59
CA LEU A 217 0.10 -15.29 3.52
C LEU A 217 -1.30 -15.00 4.06
N ARG A 218 -1.66 -15.47 5.26
CA ARG A 218 -2.97 -15.13 5.87
C ARG A 218 -3.21 -13.63 6.04
N LEU A 219 -2.15 -12.85 6.23
CA LEU A 219 -2.23 -11.40 6.50
C LEU A 219 -1.62 -10.55 5.37
N HIS A 220 -1.13 -11.17 4.30
CA HIS A 220 -0.34 -10.45 3.29
C HIS A 220 -1.17 -9.47 2.47
N ALA A 221 -0.73 -8.21 2.41
CA ALA A 221 -1.45 -7.13 1.73
C ALA A 221 -1.47 -7.26 0.20
N ILE A 222 -0.49 -7.98 -0.41
CA ILE A 222 -0.46 -8.16 -1.88
C ILE A 222 -1.51 -9.14 -2.42
N LEU A 223 -2.19 -9.87 -1.54
CA LEU A 223 -3.30 -10.73 -1.95
C LEU A 223 -4.55 -9.87 -2.19
N PRO A 224 -5.37 -10.21 -3.20
CA PRO A 224 -6.53 -9.40 -3.56
C PRO A 224 -7.44 -9.06 -2.37
N PRO A 225 -7.77 -7.78 -2.15
CA PRO A 225 -8.82 -7.39 -1.20
C PRO A 225 -10.19 -7.81 -1.72
N GLY A 226 -11.17 -7.88 -0.84
CA GLY A 226 -12.51 -8.35 -1.20
C GLY A 226 -12.58 -9.85 -1.51
N CYS A 227 -11.54 -10.62 -1.15
CA CYS A 227 -11.53 -12.08 -1.22
C CYS A 227 -11.42 -12.67 0.17
N SER A 228 -12.21 -13.71 0.44
CA SER A 228 -11.92 -14.59 1.58
C SER A 228 -10.62 -15.36 1.31
N ARG A 229 -9.92 -15.74 2.36
CA ARG A 229 -8.62 -16.42 2.28
C ARG A 229 -8.68 -17.71 3.08
N ASP A 230 -8.46 -18.84 2.41
CA ASP A 230 -8.24 -20.12 3.06
C ASP A 230 -6.78 -20.54 2.79
N VAL A 231 -5.99 -20.62 3.86
CA VAL A 231 -4.57 -21.00 3.78
C VAL A 231 -4.35 -22.23 4.65
N ARG A 232 -4.04 -23.35 4.02
CA ARG A 232 -3.83 -24.64 4.68
C ARG A 232 -2.41 -25.12 4.49
N VAL A 233 -1.92 -25.88 5.44
CA VAL A 233 -0.61 -26.53 5.40
C VAL A 233 -0.80 -28.05 5.45
N ASP A 234 -0.11 -28.74 4.54
CA ASP A 234 -0.01 -30.19 4.53
C ASP A 234 1.46 -30.56 4.29
N GLY A 235 2.15 -30.94 5.34
CA GLY A 235 3.58 -31.21 5.32
C GLY A 235 4.39 -30.00 4.84
N GLU A 236 5.09 -30.16 3.71
CA GLU A 236 5.90 -29.11 3.08
C GLU A 236 5.10 -28.28 2.03
N ARG A 237 3.78 -28.39 1.99
CA ARG A 237 2.91 -27.70 1.04
C ARG A 237 2.01 -26.68 1.73
N VAL A 238 1.85 -25.54 1.07
CA VAL A 238 0.87 -24.52 1.43
C VAL A 238 -0.11 -24.39 0.28
N THR A 239 -1.39 -24.55 0.55
CA THR A 239 -2.47 -24.26 -0.38
C THR A 239 -3.12 -22.92 0.01
N LEU A 240 -3.31 -22.06 -0.97
CA LEU A 240 -4.00 -20.78 -0.84
C LEU A 240 -5.21 -20.80 -1.74
N ARG A 241 -6.40 -20.59 -1.17
CA ARG A 241 -7.61 -20.33 -1.93
C ARG A 241 -8.12 -18.92 -1.64
N LEU A 242 -8.40 -18.18 -2.70
CA LEU A 242 -8.97 -16.83 -2.66
C LEU A 242 -10.34 -16.87 -3.33
N GLU A 243 -11.40 -16.57 -2.58
CA GLU A 243 -12.77 -16.51 -3.09
C GLU A 243 -13.27 -15.06 -3.04
N PRO A 244 -13.53 -14.44 -4.20
CA PRO A 244 -13.95 -13.05 -4.27
C PRO A 244 -15.39 -12.89 -3.81
N GLN A 245 -15.68 -11.76 -3.15
CA GLN A 245 -17.05 -11.32 -2.84
C GLN A 245 -17.83 -10.96 -4.11
N ASP A 246 -17.12 -10.41 -5.11
CA ASP A 246 -17.66 -10.12 -6.44
C ASP A 246 -16.88 -10.91 -7.49
N PRO A 247 -17.53 -11.85 -8.24
CA PRO A 247 -16.87 -12.60 -9.31
C PRO A 247 -16.21 -11.73 -10.39
N ALA A 248 -16.66 -10.49 -10.59
CA ALA A 248 -16.04 -9.56 -11.53
C ALA A 248 -14.60 -9.16 -11.16
N LEU A 249 -14.14 -9.42 -9.94
CA LEU A 249 -12.74 -9.26 -9.55
C LEU A 249 -11.82 -10.26 -10.27
N LEU A 250 -12.34 -11.39 -10.71
CA LEU A 250 -11.57 -12.43 -11.44
C LEU A 250 -11.59 -12.24 -12.95
N ASP A 251 -12.03 -11.08 -13.44
CA ASP A 251 -11.90 -10.75 -14.86
C ASP A 251 -10.40 -10.69 -15.23
N PRO A 252 -9.92 -11.51 -16.19
CA PRO A 252 -8.54 -11.45 -16.66
C PRO A 252 -8.14 -10.08 -17.23
N GLU A 253 -9.09 -9.26 -17.65
CA GLU A 253 -8.84 -7.90 -18.12
C GLU A 253 -8.88 -6.85 -17.00
N HIS A 254 -9.16 -7.25 -15.75
CA HIS A 254 -9.04 -6.35 -14.61
C HIS A 254 -7.60 -5.82 -14.52
N PRO A 255 -7.39 -4.49 -14.46
CA PRO A 255 -6.03 -3.95 -14.35
C PRO A 255 -5.42 -4.21 -12.97
N GLY A 256 -4.10 -4.17 -12.90
CA GLY A 256 -3.31 -4.34 -11.68
C GLY A 256 -3.12 -5.80 -11.27
N TRP A 257 -2.72 -6.00 -10.03
CA TRP A 257 -2.32 -7.32 -9.51
C TRP A 257 -3.44 -8.36 -9.52
N ILE A 258 -4.69 -7.93 -9.36
CA ILE A 258 -5.85 -8.83 -9.40
C ILE A 258 -5.97 -9.49 -10.77
N GLY A 259 -5.91 -8.71 -11.84
CA GLY A 259 -5.95 -9.24 -13.20
C GLY A 259 -4.75 -10.13 -13.53
N LEU A 260 -3.55 -9.82 -13.01
CA LEU A 260 -2.39 -10.70 -13.12
C LEU A 260 -2.69 -12.08 -12.49
N ALA A 261 -3.21 -12.09 -11.26
CA ALA A 261 -3.58 -13.33 -10.59
C ALA A 261 -4.70 -14.09 -11.33
N ALA A 262 -5.70 -13.38 -11.86
CA ALA A 262 -6.80 -13.97 -12.63
C ALA A 262 -6.32 -14.61 -13.96
N ARG A 263 -5.22 -14.12 -14.53
CA ARG A 263 -4.56 -14.73 -15.71
C ARG A 263 -3.65 -15.90 -15.36
N GLY A 264 -3.52 -16.26 -14.09
CA GLY A 264 -2.62 -17.33 -13.65
C GLY A 264 -1.17 -16.86 -13.44
N GLU A 265 -0.91 -15.57 -13.40
CA GLU A 265 0.39 -15.02 -13.04
C GLU A 265 0.56 -15.09 -11.51
N GLY A 266 1.62 -15.72 -11.05
CA GLY A 266 1.79 -15.98 -9.63
C GLY A 266 3.07 -15.41 -9.00
N LEU A 267 3.84 -14.58 -9.74
CA LEU A 267 5.12 -14.08 -9.27
C LEU A 267 5.02 -13.36 -7.92
N GLY A 268 3.98 -12.53 -7.71
CA GLY A 268 3.80 -11.85 -6.44
C GLY A 268 3.53 -12.80 -5.27
N ILE A 269 2.75 -13.86 -5.51
CA ILE A 269 2.46 -14.89 -4.50
C ILE A 269 3.74 -15.72 -4.21
N GLU A 270 4.47 -16.12 -5.25
CA GLU A 270 5.73 -16.85 -5.09
C GLU A 270 6.75 -16.04 -4.29
N THR A 271 6.97 -14.79 -4.67
CA THR A 271 7.94 -13.93 -3.99
C THR A 271 7.49 -13.53 -2.59
N ALA A 272 6.19 -13.46 -2.32
CA ALA A 272 5.68 -13.32 -0.97
C ALA A 272 6.04 -14.54 -0.10
N ALA A 273 5.90 -15.74 -0.62
CA ALA A 273 6.35 -16.93 0.09
C ALA A 273 7.88 -16.96 0.26
N GLN A 274 8.62 -16.58 -0.78
CA GLN A 274 10.09 -16.53 -0.77
C GLN A 274 10.68 -15.47 0.17
N GLY A 275 9.95 -14.37 0.42
CA GLY A 275 10.37 -13.36 1.40
C GLY A 275 10.32 -13.87 2.85
N VAL A 276 9.60 -14.97 3.11
CA VAL A 276 9.58 -15.68 4.39
C VAL A 276 10.56 -16.84 4.39
N ASP A 277 10.46 -17.71 3.39
CA ASP A 277 11.41 -18.82 3.17
C ASP A 277 11.88 -18.81 1.70
N PRO A 278 13.13 -18.45 1.43
CA PRO A 278 13.63 -18.40 0.04
C PRO A 278 13.60 -19.73 -0.72
N ARG A 279 13.34 -20.85 -0.04
CA ARG A 279 13.16 -22.18 -0.66
C ARG A 279 11.74 -22.41 -1.20
N ALA A 280 10.80 -21.52 -0.89
CA ALA A 280 9.44 -21.62 -1.40
C ALA A 280 9.40 -21.52 -2.94
N ARG A 281 8.56 -22.36 -3.55
CA ARG A 281 8.30 -22.36 -4.99
C ARG A 281 6.81 -22.48 -5.25
N LEU A 282 6.31 -21.64 -6.12
CA LEU A 282 4.95 -21.76 -6.64
C LEU A 282 4.88 -23.00 -7.55
N VAL A 283 4.05 -23.95 -7.18
CA VAL A 283 3.83 -25.19 -7.94
C VAL A 283 2.75 -24.98 -9.01
N SER A 284 1.66 -24.31 -8.62
CA SER A 284 0.55 -24.01 -9.51
C SER A 284 -0.22 -22.78 -9.05
N ILE A 285 -0.85 -22.10 -10.00
CA ILE A 285 -1.88 -21.09 -9.79
C ILE A 285 -2.92 -21.22 -10.90
N ALA A 286 -4.18 -21.19 -10.56
CA ALA A 286 -5.28 -21.24 -11.52
C ALA A 286 -6.55 -20.64 -10.95
N VAL A 287 -7.39 -20.09 -11.83
CA VAL A 287 -8.78 -19.76 -11.50
C VAL A 287 -9.62 -21.03 -11.67
N ARG A 288 -10.27 -21.48 -10.61
CA ARG A 288 -11.15 -22.65 -10.57
C ARG A 288 -12.35 -22.36 -9.67
N ASP A 289 -13.51 -22.83 -10.08
CA ASP A 289 -14.74 -22.75 -9.28
C ASP A 289 -14.99 -21.36 -8.68
N GLY A 290 -14.76 -20.30 -9.46
CA GLY A 290 -14.98 -18.93 -9.06
C GLY A 290 -13.96 -18.36 -8.04
N GLY A 291 -12.84 -19.03 -7.83
CA GLY A 291 -11.74 -18.59 -6.97
C GLY A 291 -10.37 -18.75 -7.59
N ILE A 292 -9.35 -18.23 -6.96
CA ILE A 292 -7.94 -18.45 -7.31
C ILE A 292 -7.37 -19.51 -6.37
N ASP A 293 -6.88 -20.60 -6.92
CA ASP A 293 -6.14 -21.64 -6.20
C ASP A 293 -4.65 -21.50 -6.50
N ALA A 294 -3.82 -21.48 -5.46
CA ALA A 294 -2.38 -21.53 -5.59
C ALA A 294 -1.79 -22.60 -4.65
N GLU A 295 -0.79 -23.32 -5.14
CA GLU A 295 -0.03 -24.30 -4.37
C GLU A 295 1.44 -23.89 -4.30
N ILE A 296 2.01 -23.89 -3.12
CA ILE A 296 3.40 -23.52 -2.84
C ILE A 296 4.06 -24.69 -2.13
N ALA A 297 5.21 -25.13 -2.61
CA ALA A 297 6.06 -26.11 -1.95
C ALA A 297 7.24 -25.42 -1.25
N VAL A 298 7.59 -25.92 -0.05
CA VAL A 298 8.72 -25.41 0.75
C VAL A 298 9.60 -26.58 1.19
N HIS A 299 10.45 -27.05 0.28
CA HIS A 299 11.32 -28.21 0.56
C HIS A 299 12.69 -27.79 1.09
N ALA A 300 13.15 -28.42 2.14
CA ALA A 300 14.44 -28.14 2.77
C ALA A 300 15.63 -28.27 1.81
N GLY A 301 15.54 -29.19 0.82
CA GLY A 301 16.58 -29.41 -0.19
C GLY A 301 16.56 -28.45 -1.38
N THR A 302 15.59 -27.54 -1.46
CA THR A 302 15.49 -26.59 -2.56
C THR A 302 16.55 -25.48 -2.40
N GLU A 303 17.25 -25.14 -3.48
CA GLU A 303 18.18 -24.01 -3.48
C GLU A 303 17.42 -22.70 -3.17
N PRO A 304 17.91 -21.89 -2.22
CA PRO A 304 17.26 -20.63 -1.88
C PRO A 304 17.19 -19.67 -3.06
N ALA A 305 16.02 -19.12 -3.30
CA ALA A 305 15.85 -18.07 -4.29
C ALA A 305 16.60 -16.80 -3.88
N LYS A 306 17.13 -16.10 -4.87
CA LYS A 306 17.69 -14.77 -4.67
C LYS A 306 16.58 -13.73 -4.74
N MET A 307 16.68 -12.71 -3.90
CA MET A 307 15.78 -11.57 -3.95
C MET A 307 15.70 -11.00 -5.38
N PRO A 308 14.49 -10.74 -5.89
CA PRO A 308 14.31 -10.15 -7.22
C PRO A 308 15.09 -8.82 -7.36
N LYS A 309 15.70 -8.60 -8.52
CA LYS A 309 16.42 -7.33 -8.79
C LYS A 309 15.52 -6.12 -8.61
N SER A 310 14.25 -6.20 -9.00
CA SER A 310 13.24 -5.17 -8.80
C SER A 310 13.04 -4.82 -7.32
N ALA A 311 13.22 -5.77 -6.40
CA ALA A 311 13.12 -5.53 -4.96
C ALA A 311 14.34 -4.80 -4.37
N THR A 312 15.45 -4.70 -5.10
CA THR A 312 16.67 -4.01 -4.62
C THR A 312 16.48 -2.50 -4.53
N PHE A 313 15.63 -1.91 -5.37
CA PHE A 313 15.30 -0.49 -5.29
C PHE A 313 14.76 -0.08 -3.92
N MET A 314 13.93 -0.93 -3.32
CA MET A 314 13.36 -0.68 -1.99
C MET A 314 14.37 -0.79 -0.84
N LYS A 315 15.58 -1.29 -1.10
CA LYS A 315 16.71 -1.33 -0.14
C LYS A 315 17.64 -0.13 -0.25
N ALA A 316 17.62 0.58 -1.34
CA ALA A 316 18.54 1.69 -1.58
C ALA A 316 18.29 2.88 -0.63
N SER A 317 17.13 2.93 0.01
CA SER A 317 16.73 4.01 0.89
C SER A 317 16.96 3.65 2.37
N THR A 318 17.71 4.50 3.05
CA THR A 318 17.82 4.49 4.52
C THR A 318 16.58 5.08 5.18
N ALA A 319 15.77 5.86 4.44
CA ALA A 319 14.51 6.44 4.92
C ALA A 319 13.39 5.40 5.03
N THR A 320 13.54 4.22 4.41
CA THR A 320 12.62 3.08 4.55
C THR A 320 12.99 2.13 5.69
N THR A 321 13.88 2.50 6.58
CA THR A 321 14.10 1.75 7.83
C THR A 321 12.91 1.98 8.75
N PHE A 322 11.89 1.14 8.61
CA PHE A 322 10.74 1.16 9.50
C PHE A 322 11.13 0.54 10.84
N ALA A 323 11.05 1.32 11.90
CA ALA A 323 10.89 0.75 13.22
C ALA A 323 9.40 0.55 13.46
N PHE A 324 8.93 -0.69 13.39
CA PHE A 324 7.58 -1.00 13.85
C PHE A 324 7.54 -0.81 15.36
N ASP A 325 6.58 -0.02 15.83
CA ASP A 325 6.26 -0.01 17.27
C ASP A 325 5.56 -1.33 17.61
N THR A 326 6.34 -2.31 18.01
CA THR A 326 5.83 -3.63 18.44
C THR A 326 5.24 -3.61 19.84
N SER A 327 5.26 -2.47 20.54
CA SER A 327 4.68 -2.35 21.89
C SER A 327 3.18 -2.63 21.90
N VAL A 328 2.48 -2.38 20.80
CA VAL A 328 1.05 -2.65 20.64
C VAL A 328 0.75 -4.13 20.40
N ALA A 329 1.68 -4.90 19.84
CA ALA A 329 1.48 -6.33 19.56
C ALA A 329 1.49 -7.23 20.82
N ARG A 330 1.93 -6.71 21.96
CA ARG A 330 2.02 -7.45 23.24
C ARG A 330 0.78 -7.37 24.13
N LEU A 331 -0.24 -6.65 23.70
CA LEU A 331 -1.48 -6.50 24.49
C LEU A 331 -2.52 -7.61 24.22
N GLY A 332 -2.16 -8.66 23.50
CA GLY A 332 -3.05 -9.75 23.10
C GLY A 332 -2.53 -11.17 23.41
N SER A 333 -1.67 -11.34 24.41
CA SER A 333 -1.29 -12.67 24.93
C SER A 333 -2.05 -12.99 26.22
#